data_b6d810a60ce0f5308964969f26aff8b7
#
_entry.id   b6d810a60ce0f5308964969f26aff8b7
#
_cell.length_a   1.000
_cell.length_b   1.000
_cell.length_c   1.000
_cell.angle_alpha   90.00
_cell.angle_beta   90.00
_cell.angle_gamma   90.00
#
_symmetry.space_group_name_H-M   'P 1'
#
loop_
_entity.id
_entity.type
_entity.pdbx_description
1 polymer ?
#
loop_
_entity_poly.entity_id
_entity_poly.type
_entity_poly.pdbx_seq_one_letter_code
_entity_poly.pdbx_strand_id
1 'polypeptide(L)'
;MTNRRRLTKQDRRAVYEKMGGHCAYCGCEISIREMQVDHVVPLRKGGADTLENMLPACQSCNHYKSTLTVEQFRKAIERMPEVLMRDSVTYRNAVRFGLVKPVSRQVAFYFECAEEATQKDISDS
;
A
#
# COMPACT_ATOMS: atom_id res chain seq x y z
N MET A 1 -3.86 -17.50 19.07
CA MET A 1 -3.69 -17.49 17.61
C MET A 1 -4.98 -17.00 16.96
N THR A 2 -4.89 -15.95 16.17
CA THR A 2 -6.03 -15.48 15.39
C THR A 2 -6.16 -16.36 14.15
N ASN A 3 -7.24 -17.14 14.06
CA ASN A 3 -7.51 -17.90 12.86
C ASN A 3 -7.98 -16.96 11.77
N ARG A 4 -7.19 -16.83 10.71
CA ARG A 4 -7.58 -16.04 9.55
C ARG A 4 -8.74 -16.71 8.83
N ARG A 5 -9.73 -15.91 8.43
CA ARG A 5 -10.78 -16.36 7.56
C ARG A 5 -10.19 -16.88 6.25
N ARG A 6 -10.64 -18.07 5.83
CA ARG A 6 -10.22 -18.61 4.54
C ARG A 6 -11.01 -17.91 3.43
N LEU A 7 -10.30 -17.24 2.53
CA LEU A 7 -10.94 -16.51 1.43
C LEU A 7 -11.29 -17.46 0.29
N THR A 8 -12.50 -17.33 -0.22
CA THR A 8 -12.93 -18.03 -1.43
C THR A 8 -12.41 -17.30 -2.66
N LYS A 9 -12.53 -17.91 -3.82
CA LYS A 9 -12.20 -17.23 -5.09
C LYS A 9 -13.05 -15.98 -5.30
N GLN A 10 -14.32 -16.03 -4.89
CA GLN A 10 -15.22 -14.87 -4.97
C GLN A 10 -14.77 -13.75 -4.04
N ASP A 11 -14.34 -14.10 -2.83
CA ASP A 11 -13.82 -13.12 -1.88
C ASP A 11 -12.59 -12.43 -2.45
N ARG A 12 -11.64 -13.20 -3.00
CA ARG A 12 -10.44 -12.65 -3.61
C ARG A 12 -10.75 -11.73 -4.79
N ARG A 13 -11.71 -12.13 -5.62
CA ARG A 13 -12.14 -11.30 -6.75
C ARG A 13 -12.76 -10.00 -6.27
N ALA A 14 -13.59 -10.05 -5.23
CA ALA A 14 -14.21 -8.85 -4.67
C ALA A 14 -13.14 -7.86 -4.16
N VAL A 15 -12.10 -8.37 -3.49
CA VAL A 15 -10.98 -7.52 -3.03
C VAL A 15 -10.22 -6.96 -4.22
N TYR A 16 -9.91 -7.80 -5.21
CA TYR A 16 -9.16 -7.41 -6.41
C TYR A 16 -9.86 -6.28 -7.16
N GLU A 17 -11.18 -6.37 -7.30
CA GLU A 17 -11.96 -5.40 -8.07
C GLU A 17 -12.09 -4.04 -7.38
N LYS A 18 -11.82 -3.95 -6.08
CA LYS A 18 -11.89 -2.67 -5.35
C LYS A 18 -11.01 -1.59 -5.96
N MET A 19 -9.84 -1.98 -6.49
CA MET A 19 -8.86 -1.04 -7.06
C MET A 19 -8.65 -1.27 -8.56
N GLY A 20 -9.58 -1.98 -9.22
CA GLY A 20 -9.51 -2.17 -10.66
C GLY A 20 -8.24 -2.86 -11.14
N GLY A 21 -7.69 -3.79 -10.37
CA GLY A 21 -6.49 -4.52 -10.75
C GLY A 21 -5.18 -3.82 -10.38
N HIS A 22 -5.23 -2.87 -9.45
CA HIS A 22 -4.06 -2.12 -9.01
C HIS A 22 -3.79 -2.35 -7.53
N CYS A 23 -2.53 -2.23 -7.14
CA CYS A 23 -2.15 -2.22 -5.72
C CYS A 23 -2.76 -0.99 -5.06
N ALA A 24 -3.42 -1.18 -3.92
CA ALA A 24 -4.07 -0.08 -3.20
C ALA A 24 -3.07 0.95 -2.69
N TYR A 25 -1.81 0.59 -2.52
CA TYR A 25 -0.81 1.48 -1.95
C TYR A 25 0.03 2.17 -3.02
N CYS A 26 0.81 1.42 -3.81
CA CYS A 26 1.68 2.03 -4.82
C CYS A 26 0.99 2.27 -6.17
N GLY A 27 -0.16 1.64 -6.42
CA GLY A 27 -0.91 1.83 -7.66
C GLY A 27 -0.42 1.00 -8.84
N CYS A 28 0.55 0.12 -8.67
CA CYS A 28 1.03 -0.70 -9.78
C CYS A 28 -0.04 -1.72 -10.20
N GLU A 29 -0.03 -2.09 -11.47
CA GLU A 29 -0.90 -3.15 -11.96
C GLU A 29 -0.49 -4.49 -11.39
N ILE A 30 -1.49 -5.27 -10.93
CA ILE A 30 -1.26 -6.62 -10.40
C ILE A 30 -2.31 -7.55 -11.00
N SER A 31 -1.91 -8.80 -11.24
CA SER A 31 -2.88 -9.84 -11.61
C SER A 31 -3.55 -10.36 -10.35
N ILE A 32 -4.72 -10.99 -10.52
CA ILE A 32 -5.42 -11.58 -9.39
C ILE A 32 -4.58 -12.70 -8.71
N ARG A 33 -3.73 -13.37 -9.49
CA ARG A 33 -2.86 -14.43 -8.95
C ARG A 33 -1.74 -13.86 -8.08
N GLU A 34 -1.21 -12.68 -8.46
CA GLU A 34 -0.14 -12.00 -7.73
C GLU A 34 -0.64 -11.21 -6.54
N MET A 35 -1.94 -10.90 -6.53
CA MET A 35 -2.51 -10.05 -5.47
C MET A 35 -2.32 -10.67 -4.09
N GLN A 36 -1.83 -9.86 -3.18
CA GLN A 36 -1.87 -10.14 -1.75
C GLN A 36 -3.07 -9.43 -1.15
N VAL A 37 -3.71 -10.04 -0.17
CA VAL A 37 -4.83 -9.41 0.54
C VAL A 37 -4.29 -8.82 1.84
N ASP A 38 -4.37 -7.51 1.95
CA ASP A 38 -3.89 -6.80 3.13
C ASP A 38 -5.06 -6.42 4.03
N HIS A 39 -4.91 -6.68 5.33
CA HIS A 39 -5.83 -6.13 6.33
C HIS A 39 -5.39 -4.70 6.62
N VAL A 40 -6.20 -3.71 6.23
CA VAL A 40 -5.87 -2.28 6.37
C VAL A 40 -5.52 -1.97 7.81
N VAL A 41 -6.39 -2.37 8.75
CA VAL A 41 -6.06 -2.43 10.17
C VAL A 41 -5.64 -3.87 10.47
N PRO A 42 -4.37 -4.09 10.85
CA PRO A 42 -3.89 -5.45 11.09
C PRO A 42 -4.70 -6.18 12.15
N LEU A 43 -4.89 -7.48 11.95
CA LEU A 43 -5.62 -8.31 12.93
C LEU A 43 -5.00 -8.22 14.32
N ARG A 44 -3.66 -8.15 14.39
CA ARG A 44 -2.93 -8.01 15.67
C ARG A 44 -3.23 -6.69 16.38
N LYS A 45 -3.76 -5.70 15.66
CA LYS A 45 -4.09 -4.38 16.21
C LYS A 45 -5.59 -4.17 16.32
N GLY A 46 -6.34 -5.25 16.34
CA GLY A 46 -7.80 -5.21 16.53
C GLY A 46 -8.58 -5.05 15.23
N GLY A 47 -7.95 -5.20 14.09
CA GLY A 47 -8.64 -5.14 12.80
C GLY A 47 -9.61 -6.31 12.62
N ALA A 48 -10.71 -6.05 11.91
CA ALA A 48 -11.70 -7.06 11.61
C ALA A 48 -11.23 -7.96 10.46
N ASP A 49 -11.56 -9.25 10.54
CA ASP A 49 -11.29 -10.20 9.45
C ASP A 49 -12.49 -10.24 8.51
N THR A 50 -12.78 -9.08 7.90
CA THR A 50 -13.92 -8.88 7.00
C THR A 50 -13.44 -8.25 5.70
N LEU A 51 -14.22 -8.42 4.64
CA LEU A 51 -13.87 -7.87 3.32
C LEU A 51 -13.74 -6.35 3.35
N GLU A 52 -14.49 -5.68 4.23
CA GLU A 52 -14.43 -4.22 4.38
C GLU A 52 -13.04 -3.75 4.85
N ASN A 53 -12.34 -4.59 5.60
CA ASN A 53 -11.00 -4.29 6.10
C ASN A 53 -9.89 -4.86 5.21
N MET A 54 -10.20 -5.26 3.99
CA MET A 54 -9.23 -5.86 3.08
C MET A 54 -9.02 -4.99 1.85
N LEU A 55 -7.77 -4.82 1.44
CA LEU A 55 -7.40 -4.15 0.21
C LEU A 55 -6.42 -5.01 -0.58
N PRO A 56 -6.44 -4.89 -1.93
CA PRO A 56 -5.45 -5.60 -2.75
C PRO A 56 -4.11 -4.90 -2.67
N ALA A 57 -3.05 -5.66 -2.53
CA ALA A 57 -1.70 -5.13 -2.46
C ALA A 57 -0.74 -5.96 -3.31
N CYS A 58 0.28 -5.31 -3.86
CA CYS A 58 1.37 -6.04 -4.48
C CYS A 58 2.24 -6.67 -3.38
N GLN A 59 3.05 -7.65 -3.77
CA GLN A 59 3.89 -8.38 -2.81
C GLN A 59 4.82 -7.43 -2.06
N SER A 60 5.41 -6.48 -2.75
CA SER A 60 6.34 -5.52 -2.15
C SER A 60 5.67 -4.67 -1.06
N CYS A 61 4.53 -4.05 -1.39
CA CYS A 61 3.82 -3.21 -0.42
C CYS A 61 3.29 -4.02 0.76
N ASN A 62 2.75 -5.21 0.48
CA ASN A 62 2.25 -6.07 1.55
C ASN A 62 3.36 -6.50 2.50
N HIS A 63 4.52 -6.84 1.96
CA HIS A 63 5.69 -7.22 2.76
C HIS A 63 6.17 -6.06 3.62
N TYR A 64 6.31 -4.86 3.04
CA TYR A 64 6.77 -3.68 3.77
C TYR A 64 5.79 -3.20 4.83
N LYS A 65 4.50 -3.21 4.51
CA LYS A 65 3.48 -2.78 5.47
C LYS A 65 3.39 -3.76 6.64
N SER A 66 3.41 -5.06 6.36
CA SER A 66 3.33 -6.10 7.39
C SER A 66 2.19 -5.81 8.38
N THR A 67 2.50 -5.62 9.66
CA THR A 67 1.51 -5.34 10.70
C THR A 67 1.45 -3.86 11.08
N LEU A 68 1.98 -2.98 10.22
CA LEU A 68 1.89 -1.53 10.44
C LEU A 68 0.48 -1.03 10.13
N THR A 69 0.08 0.04 10.80
CA THR A 69 -1.10 0.79 10.39
C THR A 69 -0.80 1.53 9.10
N VAL A 70 -1.85 2.06 8.43
CA VAL A 70 -1.67 2.85 7.21
C VAL A 70 -0.74 4.03 7.48
N GLU A 71 -0.92 4.74 8.59
CA GLU A 71 -0.09 5.91 8.91
C GLU A 71 1.35 5.54 9.24
N GLN A 72 1.57 4.42 9.93
CA GLN A 72 2.92 3.94 10.19
C GLN A 72 3.62 3.55 8.89
N PHE A 73 2.90 2.89 7.98
CA PHE A 73 3.42 2.52 6.67
C PHE A 73 3.75 3.77 5.84
N ARG A 74 2.86 4.78 5.83
CA ARG A 74 3.08 6.05 5.14
C ARG A 74 4.38 6.70 5.61
N LYS A 75 4.55 6.82 6.91
CA LYS A 75 5.74 7.44 7.49
C LYS A 75 7.01 6.65 7.17
N ALA A 76 6.92 5.32 7.16
CA ALA A 76 8.06 4.49 6.81
C ALA A 76 8.50 4.74 5.36
N ILE A 77 7.55 4.89 4.44
CA ILE A 77 7.86 5.19 3.03
C ILE A 77 8.44 6.60 2.91
N GLU A 78 7.83 7.58 3.57
CA GLU A 78 8.29 8.97 3.50
C GLU A 78 9.72 9.13 3.99
N ARG A 79 10.16 8.29 4.92
CA ARG A 79 11.51 8.32 5.48
C ARG A 79 12.55 7.56 4.65
N MET A 80 12.12 6.81 3.64
CA MET A 80 13.06 5.98 2.86
C MET A 80 14.26 6.74 2.30
N PRO A 81 14.11 7.94 1.70
CA PRO A 81 15.29 8.67 1.24
C PRO A 81 16.28 9.00 2.35
N GLU A 82 15.82 9.41 3.53
CA GLU A 82 16.69 9.68 4.68
C GLU A 82 17.43 8.43 5.16
N VAL A 83 16.71 7.30 5.24
CA VAL A 83 17.30 6.03 5.65
C VAL A 83 18.36 5.59 4.66
N LEU A 84 18.10 5.73 3.36
CA LEU A 84 19.05 5.38 2.31
C LEU A 84 20.29 6.29 2.36
N MET A 85 20.10 7.59 2.57
CA MET A 85 21.24 8.52 2.71
C MET A 85 22.13 8.15 3.90
N ARG A 86 21.52 7.69 4.99
CA ARG A 86 22.27 7.30 6.17
C ARG A 86 22.97 5.95 5.99
N ASP A 87 22.28 4.97 5.43
CA ASP A 87 22.70 3.56 5.49
C ASP A 87 23.28 3.01 4.19
N SER A 88 23.09 3.68 3.04
CA SER A 88 23.49 3.14 1.75
C SER A 88 24.54 4.00 1.06
N VAL A 89 25.79 3.47 0.98
CA VAL A 89 26.85 4.14 0.23
C VAL A 89 26.50 4.26 -1.24
N THR A 90 25.91 3.21 -1.81
CA THR A 90 25.48 3.20 -3.20
C THR A 90 24.50 4.33 -3.47
N TYR A 91 23.51 4.50 -2.61
CA TYR A 91 22.49 5.55 -2.76
C TYR A 91 23.15 6.94 -2.65
N ARG A 92 24.00 7.15 -1.64
CA ARG A 92 24.71 8.45 -1.48
C ARG A 92 25.52 8.79 -2.72
N ASN A 93 26.20 7.81 -3.31
CA ASN A 93 26.98 8.02 -4.53
C ASN A 93 26.07 8.36 -5.70
N ALA A 94 24.96 7.65 -5.86
CA ALA A 94 23.99 7.95 -6.93
C ALA A 94 23.47 9.38 -6.81
N VAL A 95 23.21 9.85 -5.60
CA VAL A 95 22.78 11.23 -5.35
C VAL A 95 23.89 12.21 -5.74
N ARG A 96 25.13 11.95 -5.30
CA ARG A 96 26.26 12.84 -5.59
C ARG A 96 26.55 12.97 -7.08
N PHE A 97 26.37 11.89 -7.84
CA PHE A 97 26.58 11.90 -9.29
C PHE A 97 25.36 12.38 -10.06
N GLY A 98 24.31 12.79 -9.37
CA GLY A 98 23.12 13.33 -10.03
C GLY A 98 22.21 12.29 -10.70
N LEU A 99 22.40 11.01 -10.38
CA LEU A 99 21.62 9.93 -10.97
C LEU A 99 20.31 9.71 -10.23
N VAL A 100 20.22 10.13 -8.96
CA VAL A 100 19.03 10.04 -8.14
C VAL A 100 18.83 11.37 -7.44
N LYS A 101 17.59 11.86 -7.44
CA LYS A 101 17.22 13.08 -6.74
C LYS A 101 16.30 12.73 -5.59
N PRO A 102 16.75 12.84 -4.33
CA PRO A 102 15.86 12.61 -3.19
C PRO A 102 14.74 13.63 -3.17
N VAL A 103 13.53 13.15 -2.91
CA VAL A 103 12.35 14.01 -2.81
C VAL A 103 11.74 13.81 -1.43
N SER A 104 11.45 14.91 -0.75
CA SER A 104 10.75 14.91 0.53
C SER A 104 9.32 15.41 0.30
N ARG A 105 8.34 14.55 0.50
CA ARG A 105 6.94 14.92 0.31
C ARG A 105 6.04 13.97 1.08
N GLN A 106 4.79 14.39 1.29
CA GLN A 106 3.76 13.51 1.83
C GLN A 106 3.38 12.48 0.77
N VAL A 107 3.24 11.23 1.21
CA VAL A 107 2.86 10.13 0.34
C VAL A 107 1.34 9.98 0.37
N ALA A 108 0.73 9.96 -0.81
CA ALA A 108 -0.68 9.62 -0.98
C ALA A 108 -0.76 8.22 -1.57
N PHE A 109 -1.52 7.33 -0.91
CA PHE A 109 -1.69 5.98 -1.42
C PHE A 109 -2.75 5.96 -2.52
N TYR A 110 -2.65 4.97 -3.39
CA TYR A 110 -3.55 4.85 -4.54
C TYR A 110 -5.02 4.80 -4.12
N PHE A 111 -5.34 4.05 -3.05
CA PHE A 111 -6.74 3.95 -2.60
C PHE A 111 -7.28 5.29 -2.10
N GLU A 112 -6.43 6.14 -1.53
CA GLU A 112 -6.82 7.48 -1.08
C GLU A 112 -7.13 8.39 -2.27
N CYS A 113 -6.33 8.31 -3.32
CA CYS A 113 -6.56 9.08 -4.55
C CYS A 113 -7.84 8.62 -5.26
N ALA A 114 -8.11 7.32 -5.26
CA ALA A 114 -9.33 6.76 -5.85
C ALA A 114 -10.58 7.24 -5.09
N GLU A 115 -10.50 7.32 -3.76
CA GLU A 115 -11.59 7.84 -2.93
C GLU A 115 -11.86 9.32 -3.21
N GLU A 116 -10.81 10.14 -3.32
CA GLU A 116 -10.93 11.55 -3.65
C GLU A 116 -11.57 11.76 -5.02
N ALA A 117 -11.16 10.98 -6.02
CA ALA A 117 -11.74 11.05 -7.37
C ALA A 117 -13.23 10.72 -7.35
N THR A 118 -13.63 9.69 -6.59
CA THR A 118 -15.02 9.30 -6.44
C THR A 118 -15.84 10.41 -5.77
N GLN A 119 -15.30 11.03 -4.72
CA GLN A 119 -15.97 12.14 -4.03
C GLN A 119 -16.11 13.37 -4.93
N LYS A 120 -15.09 13.66 -5.77
CA LYS A 120 -15.16 14.76 -6.73
C LYS A 120 -16.25 14.54 -7.75
N ASP A 121 -16.39 13.33 -8.27
CA ASP A 121 -17.43 12.98 -9.24
C ASP A 121 -18.82 13.16 -8.63
N ILE A 122 -18.99 12.82 -7.35
CA ILE A 122 -20.25 12.97 -6.64
C ILE A 122 -20.58 14.46 -6.39
N SER A 123 -19.57 15.27 -6.09
CA SER A 123 -19.79 16.71 -5.80
C SER A 123 -19.98 17.55 -7.05
N ASP A 124 -19.55 17.08 -8.21
CA ASP A 124 -19.69 17.77 -9.50
C ASP A 124 -21.01 17.44 -10.23
N SER A 125 -21.81 16.55 -9.67
CA SER A 125 -23.07 16.12 -10.29
C SER A 125 -24.29 16.87 -9.75
#